data_74565495c88cbfb303954cdbe2153938
#
_entry.id   74565495c88cbfb303954cdbe2153938
#
_cell.length_a   1.000
_cell.length_b   1.000
_cell.length_c   1.000
_cell.angle_alpha   90.00
_cell.angle_beta   90.00
_cell.angle_gamma   90.00
#
_symmetry.space_group_name_H-M   'P 1'
#
loop_
_entity.id
_entity.type
_entity.pdbx_description
1 polymer ?
#
loop_
_entity_poly.entity_id
_entity_poly.type
_entity_poly.pdbx_seq_one_letter_code
_entity_poly.pdbx_strand_id
1 'polypeptide(L)'
;VIHWRYALASITHKILWESDTYPGDWMDEYWTAYPDGVVVRKQVLWSEFKNPGSYQFQETILFNQPGTKPQDNLESEAITFMDMAGKKASYSWENGAPKNFPEPKFMPIEMVNFKSKYRPFSIHHAERITRPFPFGWVKDYSTFPCWNHWPVSQIPSDGRNAQAFDKPSHSSLTAINGDLQKYEKFPDGTIRVRSLMGMTTQPIDSLLPLARSWNAAPRLETQSAGYVYSGYDAYQRAYLFEKQGVDGRELTCKILASPESPVSNLCLVIKNWGSSPASISHNGQKVSANDCATGLVRTLEGDDLVIWLPMEATQTLTISVK
;
A
#
# COMPACT_ATOMS: atom_id res chain seq x y z
N VAL A 1 0.65 -3.84 -13.15
CA VAL A 1 0.06 -2.61 -12.59
C VAL A 1 -1.37 -2.48 -13.05
N ILE A 2 -2.28 -2.15 -12.13
CA ILE A 2 -3.68 -1.80 -12.43
C ILE A 2 -3.82 -0.31 -12.16
N HIS A 3 -4.42 0.43 -13.09
CA HIS A 3 -4.69 1.86 -12.96
C HIS A 3 -6.19 2.11 -13.07
N TRP A 4 -6.72 2.85 -12.10
CA TRP A 4 -8.10 3.32 -12.08
C TRP A 4 -8.12 4.83 -12.00
N ARG A 5 -8.98 5.45 -12.80
CA ARG A 5 -9.30 6.86 -12.68
C ARG A 5 -10.79 7.02 -12.47
N TYR A 6 -11.17 7.77 -11.44
CA TYR A 6 -12.58 7.96 -11.10
C TYR A 6 -12.84 9.34 -10.48
N ALA A 7 -14.05 9.83 -10.70
CA ALA A 7 -14.54 11.02 -10.02
C ALA A 7 -14.89 10.70 -8.56
N LEU A 8 -14.56 11.60 -7.65
CA LEU A 8 -15.02 11.51 -6.27
C LEU A 8 -16.47 11.99 -6.21
N ALA A 9 -17.37 11.12 -5.79
CA ALA A 9 -18.80 11.41 -5.75
C ALA A 9 -19.38 11.29 -4.33
N SER A 10 -20.38 12.11 -4.04
CA SER A 10 -21.17 12.00 -2.84
C SER A 10 -22.11 10.80 -2.89
N ILE A 11 -22.71 10.44 -1.75
CA ILE A 11 -23.76 9.39 -1.68
C ILE A 11 -25.02 9.77 -2.48
N THR A 12 -25.15 11.00 -2.96
CA THR A 12 -26.23 11.48 -3.82
C THR A 12 -25.84 11.50 -5.31
N HIS A 13 -24.78 10.82 -5.70
CA HIS A 13 -24.27 10.72 -7.08
C HIS A 13 -23.78 12.03 -7.70
N LYS A 14 -23.47 13.03 -6.89
CA LYS A 14 -22.88 14.28 -7.36
C LYS A 14 -21.38 14.23 -7.26
N ILE A 15 -20.68 14.65 -8.31
CA ILE A 15 -19.22 14.80 -8.26
C ILE A 15 -18.90 15.89 -7.23
N LEU A 16 -17.90 15.63 -6.40
CA LEU A 16 -17.50 16.59 -5.36
C LEU A 16 -16.90 17.84 -6.00
N TRP A 17 -17.39 18.98 -5.58
CA TRP A 17 -16.90 20.31 -5.96
C TRP A 17 -17.06 20.66 -7.46
N GLU A 18 -17.82 19.87 -8.22
CA GLU A 18 -18.12 20.18 -9.62
C GLU A 18 -18.81 21.54 -9.75
N SER A 19 -18.37 22.34 -10.74
CA SER A 19 -18.95 23.62 -11.12
C SER A 19 -18.80 23.85 -12.62
N ASP A 20 -19.34 24.93 -13.16
CA ASP A 20 -19.24 25.30 -14.58
C ASP A 20 -17.78 25.47 -15.06
N THR A 21 -16.85 25.75 -14.13
CA THR A 21 -15.44 26.00 -14.42
C THR A 21 -14.50 24.93 -13.87
N TYR A 22 -15.00 23.99 -13.07
CA TYR A 22 -14.21 22.95 -12.44
C TYR A 22 -14.89 21.60 -12.57
N PRO A 23 -14.24 20.58 -13.16
CA PRO A 23 -14.84 19.25 -13.42
C PRO A 23 -15.00 18.39 -12.15
N GLY A 24 -14.75 18.99 -10.97
CA GLY A 24 -14.78 18.30 -9.69
C GLY A 24 -13.51 17.54 -9.38
N ASP A 25 -13.53 16.84 -8.25
CA ASP A 25 -12.37 16.13 -7.75
C ASP A 25 -12.25 14.72 -8.34
N TRP A 26 -11.03 14.34 -8.65
CA TRP A 26 -10.69 13.06 -9.28
C TRP A 26 -9.58 12.36 -8.52
N MET A 27 -9.58 11.03 -8.58
CA MET A 27 -8.54 10.17 -8.04
C MET A 27 -7.99 9.27 -9.14
N ASP A 28 -6.66 9.21 -9.25
CA ASP A 28 -5.96 8.13 -9.91
C ASP A 28 -5.43 7.17 -8.85
N GLU A 29 -5.76 5.89 -8.97
CA GLU A 29 -5.18 4.83 -8.14
C GLU A 29 -4.36 3.87 -9.00
N TYR A 30 -3.14 3.62 -8.56
CA TYR A 30 -2.24 2.63 -9.16
C TYR A 30 -1.98 1.51 -8.15
N TRP A 31 -2.21 0.29 -8.58
CA TRP A 31 -2.00 -0.91 -7.80
C TRP A 31 -0.90 -1.74 -8.46
N THR A 32 0.28 -1.79 -7.85
CA THR A 32 1.43 -2.54 -8.36
C THR A 32 1.63 -3.78 -7.50
N ALA A 33 1.32 -4.96 -8.04
CA ALA A 33 1.52 -6.23 -7.36
C ALA A 33 2.93 -6.77 -7.59
N TYR A 34 3.53 -7.32 -6.54
CA TYR A 34 4.87 -7.92 -6.52
C TYR A 34 4.81 -9.43 -6.29
N PRO A 35 5.88 -10.18 -6.63
CA PRO A 35 5.90 -11.63 -6.47
C PRO A 35 5.72 -12.15 -5.04
N ASP A 36 6.00 -11.33 -4.03
CA ASP A 36 5.77 -11.65 -2.61
C ASP A 36 4.30 -11.49 -2.16
N GLY A 37 3.38 -11.17 -3.08
CA GLY A 37 1.98 -10.95 -2.77
C GLY A 37 1.67 -9.59 -2.13
N VAL A 38 2.69 -8.73 -1.99
CA VAL A 38 2.51 -7.35 -1.52
C VAL A 38 2.16 -6.45 -2.69
N VAL A 39 1.21 -5.56 -2.47
CA VAL A 39 0.77 -4.56 -3.45
C VAL A 39 1.12 -3.18 -2.95
N VAL A 40 1.72 -2.36 -3.79
CA VAL A 40 1.80 -0.91 -3.56
C VAL A 40 0.54 -0.26 -4.09
N ARG A 41 -0.20 0.42 -3.24
CA ARG A 41 -1.30 1.31 -3.61
C ARG A 41 -0.79 2.74 -3.62
N LYS A 42 -0.82 3.38 -4.78
CA LYS A 42 -0.53 4.80 -4.97
C LYS A 42 -1.83 5.51 -5.30
N GLN A 43 -2.19 6.52 -4.52
CA GLN A 43 -3.35 7.37 -4.75
C GLN A 43 -2.87 8.77 -5.14
N VAL A 44 -3.43 9.33 -6.22
CA VAL A 44 -3.13 10.67 -6.72
C VAL A 44 -4.43 11.45 -6.77
N LEU A 45 -4.60 12.38 -5.82
CA LEU A 45 -5.78 13.23 -5.73
C LEU A 45 -5.57 14.50 -6.58
N TRP A 46 -6.47 14.70 -7.52
CA TRP A 46 -6.63 15.92 -8.31
C TRP A 46 -7.75 16.73 -7.70
N SER A 47 -7.40 17.81 -7.02
CA SER A 47 -8.37 18.68 -6.34
C SER A 47 -7.87 20.12 -6.26
N GLU A 48 -8.74 21.06 -6.57
CA GLU A 48 -8.51 22.48 -6.27
C GLU A 48 -8.67 22.78 -4.77
N PHE A 49 -9.33 21.87 -4.05
CA PHE A 49 -9.54 21.95 -2.62
C PHE A 49 -8.25 21.58 -1.89
N LYS A 50 -7.52 22.57 -1.40
CA LYS A 50 -6.18 22.38 -0.82
C LYS A 50 -6.17 21.82 0.61
N ASN A 51 -7.31 21.32 1.11
CA ASN A 51 -7.42 20.74 2.45
C ASN A 51 -7.59 19.21 2.39
N PRO A 52 -6.49 18.44 2.46
CA PRO A 52 -6.56 16.96 2.44
C PRO A 52 -7.29 16.35 3.64
N GLY A 53 -7.46 17.09 4.73
CA GLY A 53 -8.23 16.65 5.90
C GLY A 53 -9.70 16.37 5.59
N SER A 54 -10.23 16.91 4.49
CA SER A 54 -11.60 16.67 4.03
C SER A 54 -11.80 15.31 3.37
N TYR A 55 -10.73 14.56 3.06
CA TYR A 55 -10.79 13.28 2.36
C TYR A 55 -10.44 12.12 3.28
N GLN A 56 -11.16 11.02 3.13
CA GLN A 56 -10.81 9.74 3.68
C GLN A 56 -10.07 8.92 2.62
N PHE A 57 -8.77 8.69 2.84
CA PHE A 57 -7.93 7.98 1.88
C PHE A 57 -8.01 6.47 2.03
N GLN A 58 -8.37 5.98 3.20
CA GLN A 58 -8.53 4.55 3.44
C GLN A 58 -9.55 4.30 4.54
N GLU A 59 -10.31 3.24 4.34
CA GLU A 59 -11.19 2.62 5.31
C GLU A 59 -10.90 1.13 5.34
N THR A 60 -10.82 0.54 6.53
CA THR A 60 -10.71 -0.91 6.68
C THR A 60 -12.12 -1.48 6.78
N ILE A 61 -12.54 -2.15 5.73
CA ILE A 61 -13.88 -2.67 5.56
C ILE A 61 -13.84 -4.20 5.54
N LEU A 62 -14.72 -4.80 6.32
CA LEU A 62 -15.03 -6.23 6.29
C LEU A 62 -16.36 -6.46 5.57
N PHE A 63 -16.37 -7.25 4.51
CA PHE A 63 -17.59 -7.73 3.89
C PHE A 63 -18.06 -9.00 4.58
N ASN A 64 -19.32 -8.99 5.05
CA ASN A 64 -19.97 -10.13 5.68
C ASN A 64 -20.89 -10.79 4.66
N GLN A 65 -20.79 -12.10 4.52
CA GLN A 65 -21.69 -12.89 3.69
C GLN A 65 -23.12 -12.86 4.27
N PRO A 66 -24.15 -13.11 3.44
CA PRO A 66 -25.49 -13.32 3.96
C PRO A 66 -25.50 -14.34 5.10
N GLY A 67 -26.19 -14.03 6.18
CA GLY A 67 -26.29 -14.89 7.35
C GLY A 67 -25.10 -14.84 8.32
N THR A 68 -24.07 -14.05 8.03
CA THR A 68 -22.90 -13.90 8.93
C THR A 68 -22.85 -12.52 9.57
N LYS A 69 -22.19 -12.46 10.71
CA LYS A 69 -21.89 -11.23 11.46
C LYS A 69 -20.36 -11.02 11.49
N PRO A 70 -19.88 -9.81 11.78
CA PRO A 70 -18.45 -9.57 11.94
C PRO A 70 -17.75 -10.52 12.92
N GLN A 71 -18.45 -10.85 14.04
CA GLN A 71 -17.93 -11.74 15.07
C GLN A 71 -17.73 -13.19 14.57
N ASP A 72 -18.41 -13.60 13.51
CA ASP A 72 -18.21 -14.93 12.93
C ASP A 72 -16.87 -15.00 12.16
N ASN A 73 -16.41 -13.86 11.66
CA ASN A 73 -15.24 -13.74 10.78
C ASN A 73 -13.99 -13.21 11.49
N LEU A 74 -14.16 -12.40 12.55
CA LEU A 74 -13.07 -11.74 13.26
C LEU A 74 -12.80 -12.38 14.62
N GLU A 75 -11.53 -12.37 15.04
CA GLU A 75 -11.17 -12.63 16.44
C GLU A 75 -11.75 -11.53 17.32
N SER A 76 -11.83 -11.78 18.63
CA SER A 76 -12.33 -10.77 19.59
C SER A 76 -11.50 -9.47 19.53
N GLU A 77 -10.18 -9.60 19.44
CA GLU A 77 -9.28 -8.50 19.09
C GLU A 77 -9.22 -8.35 17.57
N ALA A 78 -10.14 -7.58 17.00
CA ALA A 78 -10.36 -7.52 15.55
C ALA A 78 -9.21 -6.88 14.77
N ILE A 79 -8.49 -5.94 15.37
CA ILE A 79 -7.38 -5.20 14.75
C ILE A 79 -6.17 -5.20 15.67
N THR A 80 -4.99 -5.41 15.11
CA THR A 80 -3.70 -5.15 15.77
C THR A 80 -2.94 -4.08 15.02
N PHE A 81 -2.44 -3.09 15.74
CA PHE A 81 -1.49 -2.09 15.25
C PHE A 81 -0.09 -2.35 15.78
N MET A 82 0.91 -1.93 15.00
CA MET A 82 2.31 -1.94 15.43
C MET A 82 3.04 -0.70 14.91
N ASP A 83 3.90 -0.12 15.74
CA ASP A 83 4.78 0.98 15.35
C ASP A 83 6.11 0.49 14.76
N MET A 84 6.95 1.42 14.30
CA MET A 84 8.26 1.10 13.72
C MET A 84 9.30 0.59 14.72
N ALA A 85 9.02 0.70 16.03
CA ALA A 85 9.83 0.11 17.09
C ALA A 85 9.40 -1.32 17.47
N GLY A 86 8.24 -1.77 16.96
CA GLY A 86 7.67 -3.08 17.24
C GLY A 86 6.70 -3.09 18.44
N LYS A 87 6.34 -1.90 18.99
CA LYS A 87 5.30 -1.82 20.03
C LYS A 87 3.94 -2.10 19.40
N LYS A 88 3.17 -3.00 20.01
CA LYS A 88 1.87 -3.47 19.52
C LYS A 88 0.73 -3.13 20.47
N ALA A 89 -0.47 -2.95 19.91
CA ALA A 89 -1.72 -2.94 20.63
C ALA A 89 -2.83 -3.53 19.76
N SER A 90 -3.72 -4.31 20.39
CA SER A 90 -4.89 -4.91 19.74
C SER A 90 -6.17 -4.29 20.30
N TYR A 91 -7.20 -4.24 19.45
CA TYR A 91 -8.46 -3.59 19.78
C TYR A 91 -9.65 -4.47 19.43
N SER A 92 -10.61 -4.49 20.37
CA SER A 92 -11.85 -5.25 20.24
C SER A 92 -13.04 -4.33 19.95
N TRP A 93 -14.00 -4.85 19.19
CA TRP A 93 -15.29 -4.22 18.93
C TRP A 93 -16.45 -4.92 19.65
N GLU A 94 -16.18 -5.92 20.48
CA GLU A 94 -17.24 -6.71 21.17
C GLU A 94 -18.20 -5.87 22.03
N ASN A 95 -17.67 -4.77 22.58
CA ASN A 95 -18.45 -3.81 23.38
C ASN A 95 -18.77 -2.52 22.61
N GLY A 96 -18.81 -2.60 21.28
CA GLY A 96 -18.94 -1.47 20.36
C GLY A 96 -17.60 -0.95 19.90
N ALA A 97 -17.63 -0.03 18.92
CA ALA A 97 -16.41 0.56 18.37
C ALA A 97 -15.59 1.27 19.47
N PRO A 98 -14.28 1.07 19.53
CA PRO A 98 -13.42 1.84 20.42
C PRO A 98 -13.60 3.34 20.20
N LYS A 99 -13.52 4.15 21.24
CA LYS A 99 -13.62 5.60 21.11
C LYS A 99 -12.39 6.22 20.45
N ASN A 100 -11.24 5.60 20.65
CA ASN A 100 -9.94 6.00 20.10
C ASN A 100 -8.98 4.81 20.17
N PHE A 101 -7.82 4.98 19.56
CA PHE A 101 -6.67 4.08 19.67
C PHE A 101 -5.55 4.82 20.41
N PRO A 102 -5.39 4.67 21.74
CA PRO A 102 -4.39 5.40 22.50
C PRO A 102 -2.95 4.92 22.24
N GLU A 103 -2.78 3.66 21.82
CA GLU A 103 -1.48 3.01 21.67
C GLU A 103 -1.45 2.08 20.45
N PRO A 104 -0.30 1.93 19.78
CA PRO A 104 0.87 2.81 19.87
C PRO A 104 0.53 4.21 19.33
N LYS A 105 1.35 5.22 19.66
CA LYS A 105 1.12 6.61 19.19
C LYS A 105 1.02 6.72 17.66
N PHE A 106 1.91 6.01 16.97
CA PHE A 106 1.88 5.88 15.52
C PHE A 106 1.58 4.43 15.13
N MET A 107 0.79 4.23 14.09
CA MET A 107 0.20 2.95 13.71
C MET A 107 0.47 2.65 12.22
N PRO A 108 1.75 2.67 11.78
CA PRO A 108 2.05 2.44 10.38
C PRO A 108 1.68 1.04 9.90
N ILE A 109 1.65 0.05 10.78
CA ILE A 109 1.34 -1.33 10.45
C ILE A 109 0.01 -1.70 11.09
N GLU A 110 -0.93 -2.14 10.27
CA GLU A 110 -2.25 -2.61 10.67
C GLU A 110 -2.47 -4.02 10.16
N MET A 111 -2.98 -4.90 11.01
CA MET A 111 -3.39 -6.25 10.66
C MET A 111 -4.82 -6.48 11.12
N VAL A 112 -5.66 -6.99 10.21
CA VAL A 112 -7.01 -7.45 10.54
C VAL A 112 -6.94 -8.90 11.01
N ASN A 113 -7.44 -9.17 12.22
CA ASN A 113 -7.37 -10.48 12.83
C ASN A 113 -8.57 -11.33 12.44
N PHE A 114 -8.54 -11.90 11.24
CA PHE A 114 -9.54 -12.85 10.78
C PHE A 114 -9.40 -14.21 11.50
N LYS A 115 -10.52 -14.89 11.74
CA LYS A 115 -10.60 -16.31 12.08
C LYS A 115 -10.23 -17.19 10.86
N SER A 116 -9.08 -16.91 10.28
CA SER A 116 -8.53 -17.56 9.09
C SER A 116 -7.02 -17.58 9.20
N LYS A 117 -6.37 -18.52 8.50
CA LYS A 117 -4.92 -18.52 8.40
C LYS A 117 -4.36 -17.30 7.66
N TYR A 118 -5.14 -16.69 6.78
CA TYR A 118 -4.74 -15.49 6.02
C TYR A 118 -5.30 -14.25 6.69
N ARG A 119 -4.43 -13.33 7.05
CA ARG A 119 -4.76 -12.05 7.67
C ARG A 119 -4.35 -10.90 6.77
N PRO A 120 -5.29 -10.04 6.39
CA PRO A 120 -4.99 -8.81 5.65
C PRO A 120 -4.15 -7.86 6.49
N PHE A 121 -3.25 -7.18 5.84
CA PHE A 121 -2.46 -6.12 6.46
C PHE A 121 -2.34 -4.91 5.55
N SER A 122 -2.08 -3.76 6.15
CA SER A 122 -1.62 -2.55 5.47
C SER A 122 -0.42 -1.93 6.18
N ILE A 123 0.49 -1.35 5.39
CA ILE A 123 1.64 -0.59 5.89
C ILE A 123 1.59 0.79 5.27
N HIS A 124 1.76 1.80 6.11
CA HIS A 124 1.68 3.21 5.75
C HIS A 124 2.94 3.96 6.16
N HIS A 125 2.92 5.28 5.99
CA HIS A 125 3.98 6.15 6.49
C HIS A 125 4.21 5.93 7.99
N ALA A 126 5.47 6.00 8.43
CA ALA A 126 5.90 5.70 9.80
C ALA A 126 5.14 6.47 10.90
N GLU A 127 4.67 7.68 10.60
CA GLU A 127 3.95 8.54 11.54
C GLU A 127 2.42 8.54 11.33
N ARG A 128 1.88 7.49 10.69
CA ARG A 128 0.44 7.36 10.48
C ARG A 128 -0.31 7.29 11.81
N ILE A 129 -1.45 7.96 11.87
CA ILE A 129 -2.47 7.83 12.92
C ILE A 129 -3.75 7.26 12.29
N THR A 130 -4.41 6.35 12.99
CA THR A 130 -5.67 5.73 12.57
C THR A 130 -6.74 6.06 13.59
N ARG A 131 -7.98 6.22 13.13
CA ARG A 131 -9.16 6.38 13.99
C ARG A 131 -10.07 5.17 13.86
N PRO A 132 -10.79 4.80 14.95
CA PRO A 132 -11.94 3.92 14.81
C PRO A 132 -12.95 4.59 13.88
N PHE A 133 -13.69 3.78 13.17
CA PHE A 133 -14.76 4.28 12.30
C PHE A 133 -16.12 4.12 13.00
N PRO A 134 -16.56 5.09 13.78
CA PRO A 134 -17.86 5.07 14.42
C PRO A 134 -18.86 5.83 13.56
N PHE A 135 -19.90 5.15 13.09
CA PHE A 135 -21.12 5.85 12.70
C PHE A 135 -22.02 5.97 13.94
N GLY A 136 -22.39 7.20 14.31
CA GLY A 136 -23.17 7.45 15.52
C GLY A 136 -24.55 6.77 15.55
N TRP A 137 -25.07 6.34 14.40
CA TRP A 137 -26.35 5.63 14.23
C TRP A 137 -26.17 4.12 14.04
N VAL A 138 -24.93 3.65 13.86
CA VAL A 138 -24.60 2.22 13.74
C VAL A 138 -23.85 1.78 14.98
N LYS A 139 -24.35 0.76 15.66
CA LYS A 139 -23.74 0.17 16.84
C LYS A 139 -22.82 -1.00 16.44
N ASP A 140 -22.04 -1.46 17.41
CA ASP A 140 -21.11 -2.57 17.28
C ASP A 140 -20.10 -2.32 16.16
N TYR A 141 -19.77 -3.22 15.32
CA TYR A 141 -18.78 -3.17 14.26
C TYR A 141 -19.07 -2.15 13.14
N SER A 142 -19.83 -1.08 13.39
CA SER A 142 -20.26 -0.14 12.35
C SER A 142 -20.76 -0.88 11.10
N THR A 143 -21.69 -1.82 11.30
CA THR A 143 -22.19 -2.71 10.25
C THR A 143 -23.42 -2.12 9.58
N PHE A 144 -23.44 -2.11 8.26
CA PHE A 144 -24.57 -1.62 7.45
C PHE A 144 -24.73 -2.40 6.14
N PRO A 145 -25.91 -2.31 5.49
CA PRO A 145 -26.16 -3.06 4.26
C PRO A 145 -25.32 -2.57 3.09
N CYS A 146 -24.72 -3.49 2.32
CA CYS A 146 -23.94 -3.17 1.13
C CYS A 146 -24.78 -2.53 0.03
N TRP A 147 -26.03 -2.93 -0.12
CA TRP A 147 -26.92 -2.50 -1.23
C TRP A 147 -27.49 -1.11 -1.08
N ASN A 148 -27.33 -0.48 0.07
CA ASN A 148 -28.01 0.78 0.39
C ASN A 148 -27.07 1.93 0.77
N HIS A 149 -25.78 1.66 0.81
CA HIS A 149 -24.82 2.58 1.38
C HIS A 149 -24.06 3.38 0.31
N TRP A 150 -23.61 2.73 -0.74
CA TRP A 150 -22.85 3.38 -1.80
C TRP A 150 -23.63 3.46 -3.09
N PRO A 151 -23.57 4.62 -3.77
CA PRO A 151 -24.22 4.82 -5.06
C PRO A 151 -23.71 3.88 -6.15
N VAL A 152 -22.48 3.37 -6.00
CA VAL A 152 -21.81 2.46 -6.93
C VAL A 152 -21.94 0.99 -6.57
N SER A 153 -22.77 0.67 -5.58
CA SER A 153 -23.00 -0.74 -5.19
C SER A 153 -23.51 -1.56 -6.36
N GLN A 154 -22.88 -2.71 -6.61
CA GLN A 154 -23.32 -3.68 -7.62
C GLN A 154 -24.57 -4.47 -7.18
N ILE A 155 -25.00 -4.33 -5.94
CA ILE A 155 -26.16 -4.98 -5.37
C ILE A 155 -27.32 -3.99 -5.40
N PRO A 156 -28.38 -4.26 -6.19
CA PRO A 156 -29.53 -3.37 -6.25
C PRO A 156 -30.18 -3.19 -4.87
N SER A 157 -30.57 -1.96 -4.55
CA SER A 157 -31.33 -1.68 -3.34
C SER A 157 -32.72 -2.31 -3.44
N ASP A 158 -33.17 -2.93 -2.35
CA ASP A 158 -34.54 -3.41 -2.18
C ASP A 158 -35.40 -2.51 -1.26
N GLY A 159 -34.89 -1.31 -1.00
CA GLY A 159 -35.55 -0.31 -0.15
C GLY A 159 -35.33 -0.48 1.36
N ARG A 160 -34.66 -1.57 1.79
CA ARG A 160 -34.37 -1.78 3.20
C ARG A 160 -33.16 -0.96 3.62
N ASN A 161 -33.25 -0.26 4.74
CA ASN A 161 -32.15 0.54 5.32
C ASN A 161 -31.44 -0.18 6.48
N ALA A 162 -32.00 -1.29 6.96
CA ALA A 162 -31.44 -2.08 8.03
C ALA A 162 -30.73 -3.33 7.48
N GLN A 163 -29.72 -3.79 8.20
CA GLN A 163 -29.08 -5.06 7.91
C GLN A 163 -30.12 -6.18 7.86
N ALA A 164 -30.02 -7.04 6.85
CA ALA A 164 -30.91 -8.16 6.66
C ALA A 164 -30.11 -9.46 6.52
N PHE A 165 -30.65 -10.54 7.08
CA PHE A 165 -29.96 -11.83 7.15
C PHE A 165 -29.75 -12.49 5.78
N ASP A 166 -30.60 -12.22 4.83
CA ASP A 166 -30.55 -12.76 3.45
C ASP A 166 -29.66 -11.96 2.49
N LYS A 167 -29.02 -10.90 2.97
CA LYS A 167 -28.19 -10.01 2.16
C LYS A 167 -26.80 -9.83 2.77
N PRO A 168 -25.78 -9.55 1.95
CA PRO A 168 -24.47 -9.20 2.47
C PRO A 168 -24.48 -7.85 3.18
N SER A 169 -23.59 -7.69 4.14
CA SER A 169 -23.34 -6.41 4.81
C SER A 169 -21.86 -6.09 4.81
N HIS A 170 -21.50 -4.88 5.19
CA HIS A 170 -20.11 -4.55 5.48
C HIS A 170 -19.98 -3.87 6.84
N SER A 171 -18.81 -4.04 7.44
CA SER A 171 -18.46 -3.44 8.72
C SER A 171 -17.23 -2.58 8.54
N SER A 172 -17.27 -1.36 9.05
CA SER A 172 -16.16 -0.42 8.98
C SER A 172 -15.43 -0.39 10.32
N LEU A 173 -14.15 -0.72 10.30
CA LEU A 173 -13.35 -0.87 11.52
C LEU A 173 -12.49 0.35 11.78
N THR A 174 -11.74 0.80 10.78
CA THR A 174 -10.78 1.91 10.89
C THR A 174 -10.87 2.84 9.71
N ALA A 175 -10.46 4.10 9.92
CA ALA A 175 -10.37 5.10 8.87
C ALA A 175 -9.08 5.91 8.97
N ILE A 176 -8.58 6.34 7.81
CA ILE A 176 -7.46 7.27 7.69
C ILE A 176 -7.92 8.47 6.87
N ASN A 177 -8.04 9.59 7.54
CA ASN A 177 -8.31 10.86 6.90
C ASN A 177 -7.00 11.56 6.54
N GLY A 178 -7.05 12.51 5.61
CA GLY A 178 -5.87 13.22 5.16
C GLY A 178 -5.16 14.05 6.23
N ASP A 179 -5.85 14.43 7.31
CA ASP A 179 -5.27 15.13 8.46
C ASP A 179 -4.45 14.22 9.40
N LEU A 180 -4.61 12.90 9.27
CA LEU A 180 -4.01 11.88 10.14
C LEU A 180 -2.77 11.22 9.56
N GLN A 181 -2.38 11.56 8.35
CA GLN A 181 -1.22 10.97 7.69
C GLN A 181 -0.43 12.03 6.93
N LYS A 182 0.85 11.75 6.72
CA LYS A 182 1.64 12.54 5.79
C LYS A 182 1.22 12.23 4.36
N TYR A 183 1.11 13.27 3.58
CA TYR A 183 0.90 13.24 2.14
C TYR A 183 1.93 14.12 1.46
N GLU A 184 2.21 13.81 0.21
CA GLU A 184 3.17 14.56 -0.59
C GLU A 184 2.41 15.49 -1.55
N LYS A 185 2.77 16.78 -1.55
CA LYS A 185 2.30 17.74 -2.55
C LYS A 185 3.30 17.81 -3.68
N PHE A 186 2.80 17.71 -4.89
CA PHE A 186 3.63 17.73 -6.10
C PHE A 186 3.49 19.05 -6.86
N PRO A 187 4.50 19.42 -7.67
CA PRO A 187 4.47 20.65 -8.48
C PRO A 187 3.29 20.72 -9.46
N ASP A 188 2.75 19.57 -9.88
CA ASP A 188 1.54 19.45 -10.71
C ASP A 188 0.24 19.76 -9.95
N GLY A 189 0.34 20.13 -8.67
CA GLY A 189 -0.80 20.44 -7.80
C GLY A 189 -1.46 19.23 -7.18
N THR A 190 -1.03 18.00 -7.51
CA THR A 190 -1.61 16.78 -6.95
C THR A 190 -1.14 16.51 -5.52
N ILE A 191 -1.99 15.80 -4.78
CA ILE A 191 -1.67 15.23 -3.47
C ILE A 191 -1.52 13.73 -3.66
N ARG A 192 -0.40 13.17 -3.20
CA ARG A 192 -0.12 11.74 -3.32
C ARG A 192 -0.01 11.07 -1.97
N VAL A 193 -0.63 9.90 -1.88
CA VAL A 193 -0.61 9.01 -0.72
C VAL A 193 -0.22 7.61 -1.19
N ARG A 194 0.48 6.88 -0.34
CA ARG A 194 0.90 5.51 -0.63
C ARG A 194 0.70 4.59 0.56
N SER A 195 0.45 3.32 0.26
CA SER A 195 0.41 2.23 1.23
C SER A 195 0.88 0.92 0.61
N LEU A 196 1.38 -0.01 1.44
CA LEU A 196 1.50 -1.41 1.08
C LEU A 196 0.27 -2.13 1.60
N MET A 197 -0.20 -3.11 0.85
CA MET A 197 -1.31 -3.97 1.23
C MET A 197 -1.00 -5.41 0.84
N GLY A 198 -1.50 -6.35 1.62
CA GLY A 198 -1.31 -7.77 1.34
C GLY A 198 -2.02 -8.67 2.32
N MET A 199 -1.74 -9.95 2.23
CA MET A 199 -2.19 -10.97 3.18
C MET A 199 -0.99 -11.77 3.69
N THR A 200 -1.01 -12.13 4.97
CA THR A 200 0.03 -12.97 5.58
C THR A 200 -0.56 -14.09 6.41
N THR A 201 0.17 -15.19 6.53
CA THR A 201 -0.11 -16.27 7.49
C THR A 201 0.73 -16.13 8.75
N GLN A 202 1.63 -15.15 8.78
CA GLN A 202 2.57 -14.91 9.87
C GLN A 202 2.02 -13.88 10.87
N PRO A 203 2.54 -13.83 12.09
CA PRO A 203 2.19 -12.78 13.05
C PRO A 203 2.63 -11.40 12.55
N ILE A 204 2.01 -10.35 13.09
CA ILE A 204 2.28 -8.95 12.68
C ILE A 204 3.77 -8.57 12.77
N ASP A 205 4.52 -9.18 13.69
CA ASP A 205 5.96 -8.92 13.87
C ASP A 205 6.76 -9.19 12.60
N SER A 206 6.33 -10.14 11.78
CA SER A 206 6.99 -10.47 10.51
C SER A 206 6.91 -9.35 9.48
N LEU A 207 6.02 -8.39 9.67
CA LEU A 207 5.85 -7.24 8.77
C LEU A 207 6.82 -6.09 9.08
N LEU A 208 7.49 -6.12 10.23
CA LEU A 208 8.37 -5.02 10.65
C LEU A 208 9.58 -4.82 9.71
N PRO A 209 10.30 -5.86 9.27
CA PRO A 209 11.36 -5.69 8.28
C PRO A 209 10.87 -5.07 6.98
N LEU A 210 9.73 -5.53 6.45
CA LEU A 210 9.10 -4.96 5.27
C LEU A 210 8.74 -3.47 5.46
N ALA A 211 8.12 -3.13 6.59
CA ALA A 211 7.75 -1.75 6.90
C ALA A 211 8.96 -0.83 7.01
N ARG A 212 10.04 -1.29 7.66
CA ARG A 212 11.31 -0.55 7.77
C ARG A 212 11.97 -0.38 6.42
N SER A 213 12.09 -1.46 5.64
CA SER A 213 12.67 -1.44 4.30
C SER A 213 11.96 -0.44 3.37
N TRP A 214 10.63 -0.34 3.48
CA TRP A 214 9.85 0.53 2.61
C TRP A 214 9.81 1.99 3.07
N ASN A 215 9.73 2.24 4.39
CA ASN A 215 9.69 3.60 4.95
C ASN A 215 11.08 4.25 5.03
N ALA A 216 12.11 3.45 5.23
CA ALA A 216 13.50 3.88 5.35
C ALA A 216 14.40 2.92 4.58
N ALA A 217 14.24 2.92 3.24
CA ALA A 217 15.01 2.04 2.37
C ALA A 217 16.52 2.23 2.56
N PRO A 218 17.31 1.15 2.58
CA PRO A 218 18.74 1.23 2.69
C PRO A 218 19.36 2.20 1.66
N ARG A 219 20.33 2.97 2.10
CA ARG A 219 21.08 3.82 1.18
C ARG A 219 21.82 2.94 0.17
N LEU A 220 21.78 3.35 -1.09
CA LEU A 220 22.48 2.70 -2.18
C LEU A 220 23.61 3.60 -2.68
N GLU A 221 24.78 3.00 -2.92
CA GLU A 221 25.94 3.63 -3.52
C GLU A 221 26.29 2.93 -4.83
N THR A 222 26.58 3.70 -5.88
CA THR A 222 27.06 3.18 -7.17
C THR A 222 28.06 4.15 -7.77
N GLN A 223 29.02 3.61 -8.49
CA GLN A 223 30.00 4.35 -9.29
C GLN A 223 30.06 3.81 -10.72
N SER A 224 29.06 3.05 -11.14
CA SER A 224 29.03 2.42 -12.46
C SER A 224 28.89 3.48 -13.56
N ALA A 225 29.93 3.61 -14.38
CA ALA A 225 29.89 4.48 -15.55
C ALA A 225 28.75 4.01 -16.52
N GLY A 226 28.00 4.95 -17.07
CA GLY A 226 26.91 4.67 -17.98
C GLY A 226 25.57 4.40 -17.29
N TYR A 227 25.47 4.63 -15.97
CA TYR A 227 24.23 4.58 -15.24
C TYR A 227 24.05 5.80 -14.35
N VAL A 228 22.83 6.33 -14.31
CA VAL A 228 22.43 7.38 -13.38
C VAL A 228 21.50 6.76 -12.34
N TYR A 229 21.84 6.89 -11.07
CA TYR A 229 20.99 6.47 -9.95
C TYR A 229 20.05 7.61 -9.56
N SER A 230 18.73 7.37 -9.61
CA SER A 230 17.69 8.35 -9.34
C SER A 230 17.10 8.25 -7.92
N GLY A 231 17.55 7.29 -7.11
CA GLY A 231 17.07 7.09 -5.76
C GLY A 231 16.13 5.90 -5.60
N TYR A 232 15.61 5.74 -4.37
CA TYR A 232 14.56 4.77 -4.08
C TYR A 232 13.20 5.41 -4.27
N ASP A 233 12.35 4.79 -5.08
CA ASP A 233 10.96 5.20 -5.27
C ASP A 233 10.03 4.30 -4.46
N ALA A 234 9.49 4.82 -3.38
CA ALA A 234 8.56 4.09 -2.53
C ALA A 234 7.19 3.83 -3.19
N TYR A 235 6.83 4.59 -4.24
CA TYR A 235 5.62 4.32 -5.03
C TYR A 235 5.79 3.13 -5.98
N GLN A 236 7.03 2.77 -6.28
CA GLN A 236 7.39 1.59 -7.07
C GLN A 236 8.13 0.53 -6.22
N ARG A 237 8.36 0.79 -4.92
CA ARG A 237 9.12 -0.09 -4.03
C ARG A 237 10.43 -0.56 -4.68
N ALA A 238 11.13 0.34 -5.37
CA ALA A 238 12.27 0.01 -6.21
C ALA A 238 13.36 1.07 -6.18
N TYR A 239 14.61 0.65 -6.37
CA TYR A 239 15.72 1.53 -6.68
C TYR A 239 15.74 1.79 -8.18
N LEU A 240 15.81 3.07 -8.57
CA LEU A 240 15.69 3.49 -9.95
C LEU A 240 17.03 3.87 -10.54
N PHE A 241 17.32 3.29 -11.69
CA PHE A 241 18.48 3.60 -12.50
C PHE A 241 18.05 3.96 -13.91
N GLU A 242 18.88 4.73 -14.60
CA GLU A 242 18.75 5.02 -16.02
C GLU A 242 20.08 4.70 -16.72
N LYS A 243 20.02 3.83 -17.72
CA LYS A 243 21.18 3.50 -18.55
C LYS A 243 21.45 4.64 -19.54
N GLN A 244 22.70 5.09 -19.58
CA GLN A 244 23.18 6.13 -20.45
C GLN A 244 24.03 5.54 -21.57
N GLY A 245 23.59 5.68 -22.83
CA GLY A 245 24.31 5.18 -24.02
C GLY A 245 24.11 3.69 -24.31
N VAL A 246 24.86 3.18 -25.31
CA VAL A 246 24.71 1.81 -25.84
C VAL A 246 25.72 0.80 -25.29
N ASP A 247 26.69 1.22 -24.51
CA ASP A 247 27.76 0.35 -24.04
C ASP A 247 27.27 -0.60 -22.94
N GLY A 248 27.43 -1.90 -23.16
CA GLY A 248 27.05 -3.00 -22.24
C GLY A 248 27.91 -3.05 -20.96
N ARG A 249 28.05 -1.95 -20.24
CA ARG A 249 28.76 -1.87 -18.97
C ARG A 249 27.95 -2.51 -17.86
N GLU A 250 28.65 -3.08 -16.90
CA GLU A 250 28.04 -3.68 -15.72
C GLU A 250 27.59 -2.58 -14.75
N LEU A 251 26.34 -2.67 -14.31
CA LEU A 251 25.83 -1.91 -13.17
C LEU A 251 26.24 -2.63 -11.89
N THR A 252 27.03 -1.99 -11.04
CA THR A 252 27.34 -2.49 -9.69
C THR A 252 26.87 -1.48 -8.66
N CYS A 253 26.09 -1.94 -7.68
CA CYS A 253 25.62 -1.12 -6.59
C CYS A 253 25.84 -1.81 -5.24
N LYS A 254 26.15 -1.01 -4.23
CA LYS A 254 26.34 -1.41 -2.85
C LYS A 254 25.17 -0.88 -2.03
N ILE A 255 24.44 -1.78 -1.36
CA ILE A 255 23.28 -1.46 -0.55
C ILE A 255 23.68 -1.55 0.92
N LEU A 256 23.58 -0.43 1.63
CA LEU A 256 24.01 -0.29 3.02
C LEU A 256 22.87 -0.67 3.98
N ALA A 257 22.52 -1.95 4.00
CA ALA A 257 21.47 -2.45 4.87
C ALA A 257 21.91 -2.49 6.35
N SER A 258 20.97 -2.29 7.26
CA SER A 258 21.09 -2.40 8.70
C SER A 258 19.81 -2.97 9.32
N PRO A 259 19.78 -3.31 10.62
CA PRO A 259 18.54 -3.73 11.30
C PRO A 259 17.43 -2.68 11.27
N GLU A 260 17.78 -1.38 11.26
CA GLU A 260 16.83 -0.25 11.22
C GLU A 260 16.38 0.06 9.79
N SER A 261 17.20 -0.31 8.80
CA SER A 261 16.98 -0.10 7.37
C SER A 261 17.36 -1.38 6.61
N PRO A 262 16.59 -2.47 6.77
CA PRO A 262 16.89 -3.74 6.15
C PRO A 262 16.51 -3.75 4.67
N VAL A 263 17.08 -4.68 3.92
CA VAL A 263 16.50 -5.12 2.65
C VAL A 263 15.42 -6.14 2.97
N SER A 264 14.23 -5.94 2.43
CA SER A 264 13.14 -6.92 2.44
C SER A 264 12.58 -6.98 1.02
N ASN A 265 12.99 -8.01 0.28
CA ASN A 265 12.73 -8.19 -1.14
C ASN A 265 13.21 -6.99 -1.99
N LEU A 266 14.31 -7.15 -2.66
CA LEU A 266 14.94 -6.08 -3.44
C LEU A 266 14.32 -5.96 -4.83
N CYS A 267 13.92 -4.74 -5.20
CA CYS A 267 13.51 -4.42 -6.56
C CYS A 267 14.42 -3.34 -7.17
N LEU A 268 14.90 -3.60 -8.39
CA LEU A 268 15.62 -2.62 -9.21
C LEU A 268 14.84 -2.36 -10.50
N VAL A 269 14.76 -1.12 -10.91
CA VAL A 269 14.25 -0.72 -12.22
C VAL A 269 15.35 0.01 -12.96
N ILE A 270 15.75 -0.52 -14.12
CA ILE A 270 16.79 0.05 -14.95
C ILE A 270 16.15 0.50 -16.27
N LYS A 271 15.92 1.80 -16.39
CA LYS A 271 15.36 2.42 -17.58
C LYS A 271 16.33 2.32 -18.76
N ASN A 272 15.78 2.27 -19.97
CA ASN A 272 16.53 2.21 -21.22
C ASN A 272 17.52 1.01 -21.27
N TRP A 273 17.14 -0.11 -20.64
CA TRP A 273 17.97 -1.32 -20.63
C TRP A 273 18.14 -1.90 -22.04
N GLY A 274 17.07 -1.91 -22.81
CA GLY A 274 16.95 -2.60 -24.09
C GLY A 274 16.42 -4.03 -23.92
N SER A 275 16.51 -4.83 -24.98
CA SER A 275 15.91 -6.17 -25.04
C SER A 275 16.85 -7.31 -24.61
N SER A 276 18.06 -7.01 -24.20
CA SER A 276 19.05 -8.03 -23.83
C SER A 276 18.70 -8.75 -22.53
N PRO A 277 18.96 -10.07 -22.43
CA PRO A 277 18.86 -10.78 -21.16
C PRO A 277 19.82 -10.19 -20.13
N ALA A 278 19.39 -10.16 -18.87
CA ALA A 278 20.24 -9.69 -17.78
C ALA A 278 20.89 -10.88 -17.02
N SER A 279 22.14 -10.72 -16.62
CA SER A 279 22.82 -11.61 -15.68
C SER A 279 23.02 -10.88 -14.36
N ILE A 280 22.55 -11.47 -13.26
CA ILE A 280 22.55 -10.83 -11.94
C ILE A 280 23.51 -11.59 -11.04
N SER A 281 24.29 -10.86 -10.23
CA SER A 281 25.10 -11.42 -9.15
C SER A 281 24.88 -10.71 -7.83
N HIS A 282 24.95 -11.47 -6.75
CA HIS A 282 24.85 -11.03 -5.36
C HIS A 282 26.16 -11.37 -4.65
N ASN A 283 26.85 -10.37 -4.12
CA ASN A 283 28.16 -10.52 -3.47
C ASN A 283 29.17 -11.31 -4.31
N GLY A 284 29.19 -11.09 -5.64
CA GLY A 284 30.06 -11.76 -6.59
C GLY A 284 29.62 -13.16 -7.02
N GLN A 285 28.54 -13.71 -6.46
CA GLN A 285 27.96 -14.99 -6.85
C GLN A 285 26.80 -14.78 -7.81
N LYS A 286 26.79 -15.54 -8.92
CA LYS A 286 25.69 -15.49 -9.89
C LYS A 286 24.39 -15.95 -9.26
N VAL A 287 23.33 -15.14 -9.42
CA VAL A 287 21.97 -15.51 -8.99
C VAL A 287 21.36 -16.42 -10.03
N SER A 288 20.77 -17.52 -9.57
CA SER A 288 20.03 -18.44 -10.44
C SER A 288 18.74 -17.78 -10.97
N ALA A 289 18.33 -18.13 -12.18
CA ALA A 289 17.06 -17.66 -12.74
C ALA A 289 15.83 -18.12 -11.91
N ASN A 290 15.96 -19.14 -11.10
CA ASN A 290 14.91 -19.58 -10.17
C ASN A 290 14.87 -18.76 -8.87
N ASP A 291 15.94 -18.03 -8.56
CA ASP A 291 16.10 -17.24 -7.34
C ASP A 291 15.88 -15.73 -7.59
N CYS A 292 15.46 -15.35 -8.79
CA CYS A 292 15.08 -14.00 -9.14
C CYS A 292 13.96 -13.99 -10.18
N ALA A 293 13.20 -12.91 -10.22
CA ALA A 293 12.28 -12.65 -11.32
C ALA A 293 12.78 -11.42 -12.09
N THR A 294 12.77 -11.50 -13.41
CA THR A 294 13.11 -10.40 -14.30
C THR A 294 11.99 -10.20 -15.31
N GLY A 295 11.77 -8.95 -15.71
CA GLY A 295 10.79 -8.60 -16.73
C GLY A 295 11.20 -7.34 -17.47
N LEU A 296 10.77 -7.23 -18.73
CA LEU A 296 10.91 -6.02 -19.52
C LEU A 296 9.56 -5.29 -19.56
N VAL A 297 9.58 -4.01 -19.25
CA VAL A 297 8.44 -3.11 -19.39
C VAL A 297 8.69 -2.20 -20.58
N ARG A 298 7.88 -2.35 -21.60
CA ARG A 298 7.97 -1.50 -22.81
C ARG A 298 7.36 -0.13 -22.52
N THR A 299 8.15 0.92 -22.73
CA THR A 299 7.74 2.32 -22.63
C THR A 299 7.89 3.01 -23.98
N LEU A 300 7.50 4.29 -24.07
CA LEU A 300 7.71 5.09 -25.28
C LEU A 300 9.19 5.43 -25.47
N GLU A 301 9.96 5.47 -24.40
CA GLU A 301 11.38 5.82 -24.39
C GLU A 301 12.29 4.60 -24.63
N GLY A 302 11.78 3.38 -24.38
CA GLY A 302 12.55 2.15 -24.52
C GLY A 302 12.02 1.00 -23.67
N ASP A 303 12.80 -0.07 -23.59
CA ASP A 303 12.49 -1.22 -22.74
C ASP A 303 13.22 -1.07 -21.39
N ASP A 304 12.45 -1.02 -20.31
CA ASP A 304 12.96 -0.94 -18.93
C ASP A 304 13.07 -2.35 -18.34
N LEU A 305 14.22 -2.65 -17.72
CA LEU A 305 14.40 -3.91 -16.99
C LEU A 305 13.95 -3.77 -15.55
N VAL A 306 13.05 -4.66 -15.13
CA VAL A 306 12.65 -4.83 -13.72
C VAL A 306 13.26 -6.11 -13.19
N ILE A 307 13.97 -6.01 -12.06
CA ILE A 307 14.59 -7.13 -11.36
C ILE A 307 13.98 -7.23 -9.98
N TRP A 308 13.54 -8.43 -9.62
CA TRP A 308 13.04 -8.77 -8.30
C TRP A 308 13.89 -9.88 -7.68
N LEU A 309 14.45 -9.61 -6.50
CA LEU A 309 15.24 -10.55 -5.73
C LEU A 309 14.55 -10.83 -4.38
N PRO A 310 13.99 -12.04 -4.18
CA PRO A 310 13.38 -12.44 -2.91
C PRO A 310 14.48 -12.68 -1.88
N MET A 311 14.86 -11.66 -1.16
CA MET A 311 15.95 -11.71 -0.19
C MET A 311 15.71 -10.81 1.01
N GLU A 312 16.27 -11.16 2.15
CA GLU A 312 16.35 -10.33 3.33
C GLU A 312 17.81 -10.12 3.74
N ALA A 313 18.15 -8.89 4.09
CA ALA A 313 19.47 -8.57 4.60
C ALA A 313 19.45 -7.41 5.59
N THR A 314 20.24 -7.55 6.65
CA THR A 314 20.51 -6.50 7.65
C THR A 314 21.99 -6.08 7.64
N GLN A 315 22.73 -6.52 6.64
CA GLN A 315 24.13 -6.17 6.43
C GLN A 315 24.32 -5.71 5.00
N THR A 316 25.37 -4.92 4.81
CA THR A 316 25.73 -4.42 3.47
C THR A 316 25.91 -5.54 2.47
N LEU A 317 25.34 -5.35 1.28
CA LEU A 317 25.44 -6.29 0.17
C LEU A 317 25.76 -5.57 -1.14
N THR A 318 26.27 -6.33 -2.12
CA THR A 318 26.57 -5.85 -3.45
C THR A 318 25.77 -6.59 -4.49
N ILE A 319 25.11 -5.83 -5.39
CA ILE A 319 24.39 -6.37 -6.56
C ILE A 319 25.09 -5.89 -7.81
N SER A 320 25.32 -6.80 -8.75
CA SER A 320 25.77 -6.47 -10.09
C SER A 320 24.80 -7.00 -11.14
N VAL A 321 24.56 -6.21 -12.18
CA VAL A 321 23.68 -6.49 -13.33
C VAL A 321 24.45 -6.27 -14.62
N LYS A 322 24.47 -7.29 -15.50
CA LYS A 322 25.21 -7.27 -16.77
C LYS A 322 24.36 -7.77 -17.92
#